data_77e0618993b338d60a94b1015ad6918d
#
_entry.id   77e0618993b338d60a94b1015ad6918d
#
_cell.length_a   1.000
_cell.length_b   1.000
_cell.length_c   1.000
_cell.angle_alpha   90.00
_cell.angle_beta   90.00
_cell.angle_gamma   90.00
#
_symmetry.space_group_name_H-M   'P 1'
#
loop_
_entity.id
_entity.type
_entity.pdbx_description
1 polymer ?
#
loop_
_entity_poly.entity_id
_entity_poly.type
_entity_poly.pdbx_seq_one_letter_code
_entity_poly.pdbx_strand_id
1 'polypeptide(L)'
;TNVIYGDNAQGKTNILEAVYMFAGGKSHRAKSDRELIKFGSDFARLSIAFSDSERDYKAKMQLRKGGKKAVSVNGVHIKKLSKLMSYLNVVMFSPEDLELVKGSPSCRRRFIDSSVSQLYPNYFVCLTDYNKALMQKNSLLKQLRSAGKYHDEVLSVWNGTLAEKGAKIMEYRKSFIELLNKFAGGIQEEISTEKLVLEYAPSIKNQDMSEESFFEYLEEHQ
;
A
#
# COMPACT_ATOMS: atom_id res chain seq x y z
N THR A 1 8.08 26.32 1.48
CA THR A 1 6.78 26.10 0.81
C THR A 1 6.96 26.31 -0.69
N ASN A 2 6.44 25.40 -1.52
CA ASN A 2 6.43 25.52 -2.97
C ASN A 2 4.98 25.64 -3.45
N VAL A 3 4.72 26.57 -4.38
CA VAL A 3 3.39 26.79 -4.97
C VAL A 3 3.47 26.51 -6.47
N ILE A 4 2.64 25.58 -6.95
CA ILE A 4 2.54 25.23 -8.38
C ILE A 4 1.21 25.78 -8.88
N TYR A 5 1.26 26.77 -9.77
CA TYR A 5 0.08 27.43 -10.34
C TYR A 5 0.09 27.41 -11.87
N GLY A 6 -1.03 27.68 -12.48
CA GLY A 6 -1.26 27.70 -13.92
C GLY A 6 -2.63 27.14 -14.29
N ASP A 7 -2.96 27.12 -15.58
CA ASP A 7 -4.25 26.67 -16.10
C ASP A 7 -4.52 25.19 -15.85
N ASN A 8 -5.78 24.78 -15.93
CA ASN A 8 -6.16 23.39 -15.81
C ASN A 8 -5.56 22.55 -16.92
N ALA A 9 -5.40 21.25 -16.66
CA ALA A 9 -4.80 20.28 -17.58
C ALA A 9 -3.31 20.49 -17.94
N GLN A 10 -2.59 21.38 -17.28
CA GLN A 10 -1.14 21.62 -17.49
C GLN A 10 -0.22 20.64 -16.74
N GLY A 11 -0.79 19.64 -16.08
CA GLY A 11 0.00 18.59 -15.42
C GLY A 11 0.47 18.90 -14.00
N LYS A 12 -0.05 19.93 -13.33
CA LYS A 12 0.30 20.26 -11.92
C LYS A 12 0.18 19.06 -10.99
N THR A 13 -0.94 18.38 -11.04
CA THR A 13 -1.19 17.17 -10.24
C THR A 13 -0.27 16.01 -10.64
N ASN A 14 0.15 15.92 -11.90
CA ASN A 14 1.06 14.88 -12.35
C ASN A 14 2.46 15.02 -11.71
N ILE A 15 2.87 16.26 -11.39
CA ILE A 15 4.13 16.50 -10.66
C ILE A 15 4.03 15.93 -9.25
N LEU A 16 2.93 16.21 -8.51
CA LEU A 16 2.70 15.66 -7.18
C LEU A 16 2.61 14.13 -7.21
N GLU A 17 1.90 13.58 -8.20
CA GLU A 17 1.81 12.14 -8.43
C GLU A 17 3.18 11.51 -8.68
N ALA A 18 4.04 12.17 -9.46
CA ALA A 18 5.39 11.70 -9.71
C ALA A 18 6.25 11.67 -8.43
N VAL A 19 6.13 12.68 -7.55
CA VAL A 19 6.79 12.67 -6.24
C VAL A 19 6.27 11.52 -5.39
N TYR A 20 4.96 11.36 -5.29
CA TYR A 20 4.32 10.29 -4.51
C TYR A 20 4.77 8.90 -4.95
N MET A 21 4.99 8.69 -6.24
CA MET A 21 5.48 7.41 -6.77
C MET A 21 6.85 7.00 -6.23
N PHE A 22 7.71 7.94 -5.85
CA PHE A 22 9.00 7.62 -5.25
C PHE A 22 8.89 7.17 -3.79
N ALA A 23 7.80 7.49 -3.08
CA ALA A 23 7.55 7.00 -1.72
C ALA A 23 6.98 5.58 -1.70
N GLY A 24 6.03 5.27 -2.59
CA GLY A 24 5.28 3.99 -2.54
C GLY A 24 5.47 3.10 -3.76
N GLY A 25 6.18 3.56 -4.78
CA GLY A 25 6.35 2.84 -6.05
C GLY A 25 5.07 2.69 -6.87
N LYS A 26 3.97 3.33 -6.47
CA LYS A 26 2.67 3.28 -7.16
C LYS A 26 2.03 4.66 -7.19
N SER A 27 1.21 4.92 -8.21
CA SER A 27 0.35 6.09 -8.23
C SER A 27 -0.77 5.96 -7.18
N HIS A 28 -1.23 7.08 -6.65
CA HIS A 28 -2.43 7.15 -5.80
C HIS A 28 -3.73 7.11 -6.62
N ARG A 29 -3.70 7.52 -7.91
CA ARG A 29 -4.87 7.61 -8.80
C ARG A 29 -4.91 6.49 -9.82
N ALA A 30 -3.79 6.25 -10.52
CA ALA A 30 -3.74 5.26 -11.60
C ALA A 30 -3.85 3.83 -11.07
N LYS A 31 -4.67 3.02 -11.71
CA LYS A 31 -4.85 1.60 -11.38
C LYS A 31 -3.66 0.75 -11.83
N SER A 32 -2.96 1.19 -12.87
CA SER A 32 -1.80 0.49 -13.42
C SER A 32 -0.74 1.48 -13.89
N ASP A 33 0.53 1.04 -13.88
CA ASP A 33 1.66 1.84 -14.39
C ASP A 33 1.51 2.20 -15.88
N ARG A 34 0.70 1.44 -16.63
CA ARG A 34 0.43 1.68 -18.05
C ARG A 34 -0.31 2.99 -18.29
N GLU A 35 -1.19 3.38 -17.36
CA GLU A 35 -1.96 4.63 -17.45
C GLU A 35 -1.08 5.88 -17.28
N LEU A 36 0.11 5.72 -16.71
CA LEU A 36 1.09 6.78 -16.50
C LEU A 36 2.00 7.01 -17.72
N ILE A 37 1.87 6.19 -18.75
CA ILE A 37 2.66 6.29 -19.97
C ILE A 37 1.82 7.02 -21.02
N LYS A 38 2.41 8.08 -21.61
CA LYS A 38 1.77 8.87 -22.67
C LYS A 38 1.30 7.97 -23.82
N PHE A 39 0.13 8.23 -24.35
CA PHE A 39 -0.37 7.55 -25.57
C PHE A 39 0.66 7.63 -26.69
N GLY A 40 0.90 6.49 -27.36
CA GLY A 40 1.91 6.39 -28.43
C GLY A 40 3.33 6.19 -27.95
N SER A 41 3.58 6.20 -26.62
CA SER A 41 4.91 5.93 -26.04
C SER A 41 4.98 4.56 -25.43
N ASP A 42 6.18 3.95 -25.40
CA ASP A 42 6.43 2.63 -24.80
C ASP A 42 6.92 2.72 -23.36
N PHE A 43 7.33 3.89 -22.91
CA PHE A 43 7.84 4.10 -21.57
C PHE A 43 7.59 5.52 -21.05
N ALA A 44 7.65 5.70 -19.74
CA ALA A 44 7.76 6.98 -19.05
C ALA A 44 8.97 6.97 -18.13
N ARG A 45 9.58 8.15 -17.92
CA ARG A 45 10.71 8.35 -17.00
C ARG A 45 10.36 9.42 -15.99
N LEU A 46 10.63 9.13 -14.73
CA LEU A 46 10.52 10.06 -13.62
C LEU A 46 11.91 10.24 -13.02
N SER A 47 12.22 11.44 -12.57
CA SER A 47 13.45 11.75 -11.85
C SER A 47 13.15 12.75 -10.75
N ILE A 48 13.69 12.52 -9.56
CA ILE A 48 13.61 13.41 -8.42
C ILE A 48 14.99 13.55 -7.79
N ALA A 49 15.31 14.76 -7.32
CA ALA A 49 16.46 15.03 -6.47
C ALA A 49 15.95 15.55 -5.12
N PHE A 50 16.47 15.03 -4.04
CA PHE A 50 16.14 15.44 -2.67
C PHE A 50 17.34 15.20 -1.76
N SER A 51 17.34 15.82 -0.60
CA SER A 51 18.38 15.66 0.41
C SER A 51 17.75 15.40 1.78
N ASP A 52 18.48 14.68 2.61
CA ASP A 52 18.25 14.61 4.04
C ASP A 52 19.39 15.32 4.79
N SER A 53 19.48 15.15 6.09
CA SER A 53 20.54 15.74 6.92
C SER A 53 21.95 15.20 6.64
N GLU A 54 22.06 14.05 5.97
CA GLU A 54 23.32 13.35 5.78
C GLU A 54 23.85 13.45 4.34
N ARG A 55 22.97 13.45 3.33
CA ARG A 55 23.39 13.36 1.91
C ARG A 55 22.31 13.74 0.91
N ASP A 56 22.77 13.91 -0.33
CA ASP A 56 21.92 14.14 -1.49
C ASP A 56 21.56 12.83 -2.18
N TYR A 57 20.31 12.77 -2.65
CA TYR A 57 19.77 11.65 -3.40
C TYR A 57 19.29 12.09 -4.77
N LYS A 58 19.54 11.24 -5.76
CA LYS A 58 18.98 11.35 -7.10
C LYS A 58 18.30 10.03 -7.46
N ALA A 59 16.98 9.99 -7.38
CA ALA A 59 16.22 8.82 -7.73
C ALA A 59 15.66 8.92 -9.15
N LYS A 60 15.67 7.80 -9.86
CA LYS A 60 15.11 7.67 -11.21
C LYS A 60 14.21 6.45 -11.26
N MET A 61 13.06 6.58 -11.93
CA MET A 61 12.12 5.50 -12.18
C MET A 61 11.77 5.46 -13.65
N GLN A 62 11.82 4.28 -14.26
CA GLN A 62 11.36 4.04 -15.62
C GLN A 62 10.20 3.04 -15.59
N LEU A 63 9.07 3.45 -16.13
CA LEU A 63 7.89 2.64 -16.36
C LEU A 63 7.94 2.15 -17.82
N ARG A 64 7.56 0.89 -18.06
CA ARG A 64 7.50 0.29 -19.40
C ARG A 64 6.16 -0.35 -19.63
N LYS A 65 5.63 -0.21 -20.84
CA LYS A 65 4.40 -0.86 -21.27
C LYS A 65 4.62 -2.37 -21.32
N GLY A 66 3.92 -3.12 -20.43
CA GLY A 66 4.06 -4.57 -20.34
C GLY A 66 5.33 -5.09 -19.65
N GLY A 67 6.14 -4.21 -19.05
CA GLY A 67 7.38 -4.57 -18.36
C GLY A 67 7.38 -4.24 -16.88
N LYS A 68 8.40 -4.74 -16.16
CA LYS A 68 8.67 -4.35 -14.77
C LYS A 68 9.25 -2.94 -14.75
N LYS A 69 8.84 -2.14 -13.76
CA LYS A 69 9.47 -0.83 -13.53
C LYS A 69 10.93 -1.01 -13.07
N ALA A 70 11.79 -0.15 -13.55
CA ALA A 70 13.18 -0.06 -13.12
C ALA A 70 13.38 1.18 -12.26
N VAL A 71 14.01 1.03 -11.10
CA VAL A 71 14.27 2.11 -10.15
C VAL A 71 15.74 2.13 -9.82
N SER A 72 16.33 3.33 -9.70
CA SER A 72 17.69 3.51 -9.21
C SER A 72 17.75 4.72 -8.26
N VAL A 73 18.63 4.65 -7.27
CA VAL A 73 18.96 5.75 -6.36
C VAL A 73 20.48 5.94 -6.40
N ASN A 74 20.93 7.16 -6.66
CA ASN A 74 22.34 7.52 -6.84
C ASN A 74 23.09 6.58 -7.80
N GLY A 75 22.42 6.18 -8.91
CA GLY A 75 22.96 5.25 -9.91
C GLY A 75 22.86 3.78 -9.55
N VAL A 76 22.57 3.42 -8.30
CA VAL A 76 22.44 2.04 -7.85
C VAL A 76 21.03 1.51 -8.14
N HIS A 77 20.94 0.38 -8.83
CA HIS A 77 19.66 -0.24 -9.16
C HIS A 77 18.97 -0.83 -7.91
N ILE A 78 17.70 -0.47 -7.71
CA ILE A 78 16.87 -0.94 -6.61
C ILE A 78 16.08 -2.18 -7.05
N LYS A 79 16.48 -3.35 -6.57
CA LYS A 79 15.84 -4.63 -6.93
C LYS A 79 14.47 -4.84 -6.26
N LYS A 80 14.27 -4.29 -5.06
CA LYS A 80 13.03 -4.46 -4.26
C LYS A 80 12.44 -3.10 -3.95
N LEU A 81 11.15 -2.89 -4.23
CA LEU A 81 10.44 -1.63 -3.93
C LEU A 81 10.43 -1.29 -2.44
N SER A 82 10.47 -2.28 -1.55
CA SER A 82 10.61 -2.04 -0.11
C SER A 82 11.87 -1.23 0.26
N LYS A 83 12.94 -1.35 -0.53
CA LYS A 83 14.14 -0.51 -0.35
C LYS A 83 13.94 0.94 -0.83
N LEU A 84 13.05 1.17 -1.80
CA LEU A 84 12.74 2.53 -2.24
C LEU A 84 12.01 3.31 -1.14
N MET A 85 11.10 2.66 -0.43
CA MET A 85 10.30 3.27 0.64
C MET A 85 11.13 3.81 1.81
N SER A 86 12.36 3.30 2.02
CA SER A 86 13.25 3.80 3.07
C SER A 86 13.99 5.10 2.72
N TYR A 87 13.87 5.61 1.50
CA TYR A 87 14.58 6.82 1.08
C TYR A 87 13.75 8.09 1.18
N LEU A 88 12.44 8.00 0.96
CA LEU A 88 11.55 9.15 0.91
C LEU A 88 10.17 8.78 1.43
N ASN A 89 9.72 9.49 2.46
CA ASN A 89 8.35 9.41 2.94
C ASN A 89 7.56 10.60 2.41
N VAL A 90 6.36 10.36 1.91
CA VAL A 90 5.49 11.39 1.35
C VAL A 90 4.11 11.27 1.97
N VAL A 91 3.62 12.37 2.52
CA VAL A 91 2.22 12.53 2.89
C VAL A 91 1.59 13.40 1.82
N MET A 92 0.51 12.92 1.24
CA MET A 92 -0.25 13.64 0.23
C MET A 92 -1.70 13.75 0.67
N PHE A 93 -2.28 14.92 0.44
CA PHE A 93 -3.71 15.15 0.58
C PHE A 93 -4.28 15.56 -0.78
N SER A 94 -5.38 14.95 -1.14
CA SER A 94 -6.10 15.19 -2.39
C SER A 94 -7.62 15.13 -2.15
N PRO A 95 -8.45 15.68 -3.05
CA PRO A 95 -9.92 15.60 -2.90
C PRO A 95 -10.42 14.14 -2.82
N GLU A 96 -9.72 13.20 -3.40
CA GLU A 96 -10.04 11.77 -3.35
C GLU A 96 -9.93 11.19 -1.94
N ASP A 97 -9.17 11.83 -1.04
CA ASP A 97 -9.02 11.37 0.34
C ASP A 97 -10.30 11.54 1.18
N LEU A 98 -11.28 12.32 0.71
CA LEU A 98 -12.64 12.35 1.27
C LEU A 98 -13.30 10.96 1.25
N GLU A 99 -12.87 10.08 0.37
CA GLU A 99 -13.28 8.68 0.32
C GLU A 99 -12.85 7.88 1.56
N LEU A 100 -11.93 8.38 2.38
CA LEU A 100 -11.61 7.76 3.67
C LEU A 100 -12.82 7.74 4.60
N VAL A 101 -13.64 8.79 4.55
CA VAL A 101 -14.85 8.91 5.36
C VAL A 101 -16.06 8.33 4.64
N LYS A 102 -16.28 8.72 3.38
CA LYS A 102 -17.49 8.39 2.61
C LYS A 102 -17.40 7.05 1.89
N GLY A 103 -16.19 6.60 1.59
CA GLY A 103 -15.94 5.43 0.76
C GLY A 103 -15.95 4.09 1.51
N SER A 104 -15.60 3.07 0.77
CA SER A 104 -15.62 1.68 1.24
C SER A 104 -14.45 1.36 2.20
N PRO A 105 -14.56 0.28 2.97
CA PRO A 105 -13.44 -0.21 3.80
C PRO A 105 -12.14 -0.45 3.03
N SER A 106 -12.21 -0.69 1.71
CA SER A 106 -11.00 -0.85 0.89
C SER A 106 -10.20 0.46 0.74
N CYS A 107 -10.87 1.62 0.73
CA CYS A 107 -10.20 2.92 0.69
C CYS A 107 -9.41 3.15 1.99
N ARG A 108 -10.02 2.87 3.14
CA ARG A 108 -9.37 2.96 4.46
C ARG A 108 -8.20 1.99 4.59
N ARG A 109 -8.36 0.73 4.16
CA ARG A 109 -7.24 -0.23 4.14
C ARG A 109 -6.09 0.25 3.26
N ARG A 110 -6.39 0.76 2.07
CA ARG A 110 -5.35 1.28 1.15
C ARG A 110 -4.57 2.43 1.78
N PHE A 111 -5.24 3.36 2.46
CA PHE A 111 -4.59 4.45 3.18
C PHE A 111 -3.64 3.93 4.26
N ILE A 112 -4.13 3.04 5.15
CA ILE A 112 -3.32 2.43 6.21
C ILE A 112 -2.14 1.67 5.59
N ASP A 113 -2.38 0.82 4.58
CA ASP A 113 -1.35 0.00 3.96
C ASP A 113 -0.25 0.87 3.30
N SER A 114 -0.64 1.98 2.68
CA SER A 114 0.32 2.92 2.09
C SER A 114 1.16 3.60 3.16
N SER A 115 0.53 4.08 4.24
CA SER A 115 1.20 4.79 5.32
C SER A 115 2.13 3.87 6.11
N VAL A 116 1.64 2.69 6.51
CA VAL A 116 2.43 1.70 7.26
C VAL A 116 3.59 1.17 6.43
N SER A 117 3.40 0.98 5.11
CA SER A 117 4.48 0.52 4.21
C SER A 117 5.63 1.51 4.12
N GLN A 118 5.37 2.80 4.20
CA GLN A 118 6.42 3.83 4.21
C GLN A 118 7.19 3.85 5.52
N LEU A 119 6.52 3.62 6.66
CA LEU A 119 7.14 3.60 7.98
C LEU A 119 7.89 2.28 8.24
N TYR A 120 7.36 1.17 7.76
CA TYR A 120 7.84 -0.18 8.04
C TYR A 120 8.03 -0.98 6.75
N PRO A 121 9.22 -1.00 6.14
CA PRO A 121 9.48 -1.75 4.91
C PRO A 121 9.15 -3.26 5.01
N ASN A 122 9.27 -3.85 6.20
CA ASN A 122 8.90 -5.24 6.46
C ASN A 122 7.38 -5.48 6.33
N TYR A 123 6.56 -4.50 6.69
CA TYR A 123 5.12 -4.55 6.45
C TYR A 123 4.79 -4.70 4.97
N PHE A 124 5.44 -3.90 4.11
CA PHE A 124 5.24 -4.01 2.65
C PHE A 124 5.59 -5.41 2.13
N VAL A 125 6.63 -6.04 2.66
CA VAL A 125 7.00 -7.42 2.29
C VAL A 125 5.90 -8.38 2.73
N CYS A 126 5.46 -8.31 4.00
CA CYS A 126 4.35 -9.14 4.51
C CYS A 126 3.06 -8.96 3.69
N LEU A 127 2.68 -7.73 3.38
CA LEU A 127 1.50 -7.41 2.58
C LEU A 127 1.61 -7.98 1.15
N THR A 128 2.80 -7.88 0.56
CA THR A 128 3.06 -8.42 -0.78
C THR A 128 2.94 -9.94 -0.80
N ASP A 129 3.49 -10.62 0.20
CA ASP A 129 3.47 -12.08 0.28
C ASP A 129 2.07 -12.59 0.63
N TYR A 130 1.34 -11.92 1.53
CA TYR A 130 -0.07 -12.17 1.82
C TYR A 130 -0.92 -12.09 0.53
N ASN A 131 -0.79 -11.02 -0.23
CA ASN A 131 -1.56 -10.85 -1.46
C ASN A 131 -1.22 -11.90 -2.53
N LYS A 132 0.04 -12.34 -2.63
CA LYS A 132 0.43 -13.44 -3.52
C LYS A 132 -0.23 -14.76 -3.08
N ALA A 133 -0.14 -15.10 -1.79
CA ALA A 133 -0.77 -16.31 -1.25
C ALA A 133 -2.29 -16.29 -1.48
N LEU A 134 -2.94 -15.15 -1.25
CA LEU A 134 -4.38 -14.96 -1.49
C LEU A 134 -4.74 -15.18 -2.96
N MET A 135 -3.95 -14.66 -3.90
CA MET A 135 -4.17 -14.90 -5.33
C MET A 135 -4.02 -16.38 -5.70
N GLN A 136 -3.01 -17.08 -5.16
CA GLN A 136 -2.81 -18.51 -5.39
C GLN A 136 -3.96 -19.34 -4.81
N LYS A 137 -4.34 -19.08 -3.55
CA LYS A 137 -5.51 -19.74 -2.93
C LYS A 137 -6.76 -19.54 -3.79
N ASN A 138 -7.07 -18.30 -4.18
CA ASN A 138 -8.25 -18.01 -4.99
C ASN A 138 -8.21 -18.68 -6.37
N SER A 139 -7.04 -18.81 -6.99
CA SER A 139 -6.86 -19.53 -8.25
C SER A 139 -7.12 -21.02 -8.07
N LEU A 140 -6.56 -21.62 -7.01
CA LEU A 140 -6.78 -23.03 -6.68
C LEU A 140 -8.24 -23.33 -6.38
N LEU A 141 -8.91 -22.50 -5.58
CA LEU A 141 -10.35 -22.65 -5.28
C LEU A 141 -11.20 -22.62 -6.55
N LYS A 142 -10.88 -21.76 -7.53
CA LYS A 142 -11.58 -21.73 -8.83
C LYS A 142 -11.36 -23.03 -9.60
N GLN A 143 -10.14 -23.56 -9.63
CA GLN A 143 -9.82 -24.82 -10.31
C GLN A 143 -10.55 -26.01 -9.66
N LEU A 144 -10.52 -26.11 -8.32
CA LEU A 144 -11.20 -27.16 -7.59
C LEU A 144 -12.70 -27.13 -7.84
N ARG A 145 -13.32 -25.95 -7.80
CA ARG A 145 -14.74 -25.78 -8.07
C ARG A 145 -15.10 -26.20 -9.51
N SER A 146 -14.25 -25.88 -10.49
CA SER A 146 -14.44 -26.32 -11.89
C SER A 146 -14.30 -27.84 -12.06
N ALA A 147 -13.50 -28.50 -11.22
CA ALA A 147 -13.28 -29.95 -11.21
C ALA A 147 -14.30 -30.72 -10.34
N GLY A 148 -15.26 -30.04 -9.70
CA GLY A 148 -16.20 -30.65 -8.76
C GLY A 148 -15.54 -31.17 -7.46
N LYS A 149 -14.34 -30.66 -7.12
CA LYS A 149 -13.58 -30.98 -5.91
C LYS A 149 -13.73 -29.86 -4.89
N TYR A 150 -13.76 -30.20 -3.61
CA TYR A 150 -13.93 -29.22 -2.53
C TYR A 150 -12.77 -29.17 -1.54
N HIS A 151 -11.82 -30.09 -1.66
CA HIS A 151 -10.68 -30.17 -0.76
C HIS A 151 -9.39 -30.47 -1.52
N ASP A 152 -8.29 -29.83 -1.07
CA ASP A 152 -6.94 -30.07 -1.53
C ASP A 152 -5.96 -29.71 -0.40
N GLU A 153 -5.01 -30.57 -0.09
CA GLU A 153 -3.99 -30.34 0.94
C GLU A 153 -3.17 -29.06 0.72
N VAL A 154 -3.03 -28.63 -0.53
CA VAL A 154 -2.37 -27.38 -0.88
C VAL A 154 -3.10 -26.14 -0.36
N LEU A 155 -4.43 -26.22 -0.13
CA LEU A 155 -5.19 -25.12 0.47
C LEU A 155 -4.69 -24.81 1.90
N SER A 156 -4.42 -25.84 2.70
CA SER A 156 -3.91 -25.67 4.07
C SER A 156 -2.52 -24.99 4.07
N VAL A 157 -1.66 -25.25 3.09
CA VAL A 157 -0.37 -24.57 2.94
C VAL A 157 -0.57 -23.07 2.69
N TRP A 158 -1.52 -22.71 1.82
CA TRP A 158 -1.86 -21.31 1.59
C TRP A 158 -2.53 -20.67 2.81
N ASN A 159 -3.36 -21.40 3.55
CA ASN A 159 -3.98 -20.94 4.79
C ASN A 159 -2.90 -20.63 5.85
N GLY A 160 -1.91 -21.48 6.02
CA GLY A 160 -0.77 -21.21 6.91
C GLY A 160 -0.02 -19.94 6.54
N THR A 161 0.29 -19.77 5.24
CA THR A 161 0.95 -18.53 4.77
C THR A 161 0.08 -17.29 5.00
N LEU A 162 -1.22 -17.38 4.75
CA LEU A 162 -2.16 -16.29 4.97
C LEU A 162 -2.31 -15.96 6.47
N ALA A 163 -2.34 -16.96 7.34
CA ALA A 163 -2.43 -16.79 8.77
C ALA A 163 -1.19 -16.09 9.32
N GLU A 164 0.02 -16.59 9.01
CA GLU A 164 1.28 -15.98 9.45
C GLU A 164 1.41 -14.51 9.01
N LYS A 165 1.21 -14.25 7.71
CA LYS A 165 1.36 -12.89 7.19
C LYS A 165 0.20 -11.99 7.61
N GLY A 166 -1.01 -12.53 7.70
CA GLY A 166 -2.21 -11.80 8.11
C GLY A 166 -2.15 -11.34 9.56
N ALA A 167 -1.71 -12.19 10.49
CA ALA A 167 -1.52 -11.83 11.89
C ALA A 167 -0.53 -10.65 12.02
N LYS A 168 0.61 -10.71 11.36
CA LYS A 168 1.59 -9.61 11.33
C LYS A 168 1.01 -8.31 10.74
N ILE A 169 0.22 -8.41 9.66
CA ILE A 169 -0.45 -7.26 9.07
C ILE A 169 -1.44 -6.62 10.05
N MET A 170 -2.23 -7.43 10.75
CA MET A 170 -3.19 -6.95 11.75
C MET A 170 -2.49 -6.24 12.92
N GLU A 171 -1.40 -6.79 13.43
CA GLU A 171 -0.57 -6.18 14.48
C GLU A 171 -0.03 -4.81 14.07
N TYR A 172 0.58 -4.70 12.89
CA TYR A 172 1.07 -3.43 12.36
C TYR A 172 -0.04 -2.39 12.18
N ARG A 173 -1.19 -2.79 11.65
CA ARG A 173 -2.34 -1.88 11.47
C ARG A 173 -2.89 -1.39 12.79
N LYS A 174 -3.02 -2.28 13.78
CA LYS A 174 -3.47 -1.93 15.14
C LYS A 174 -2.53 -0.90 15.76
N SER A 175 -1.23 -1.19 15.79
CA SER A 175 -0.21 -0.28 16.33
C SER A 175 -0.19 1.07 15.61
N PHE A 176 -0.40 1.08 14.29
CA PHE A 176 -0.49 2.32 13.52
C PHE A 176 -1.72 3.15 13.89
N ILE A 177 -2.89 2.55 14.06
CA ILE A 177 -4.12 3.24 14.47
C ILE A 177 -3.98 3.79 15.90
N GLU A 178 -3.37 3.03 16.82
CA GLU A 178 -3.07 3.51 18.16
C GLU A 178 -2.12 4.72 18.14
N LEU A 179 -1.09 4.66 17.29
CA LEU A 179 -0.18 5.80 17.09
C LEU A 179 -0.90 7.00 16.48
N LEU A 180 -1.72 6.78 15.48
CA LEU A 180 -2.47 7.85 14.79
C LEU A 180 -3.44 8.55 15.74
N ASN A 181 -4.11 7.81 16.63
CA ASN A 181 -5.01 8.39 17.65
C ASN A 181 -4.29 9.35 18.59
N LYS A 182 -3.02 9.10 18.94
CA LYS A 182 -2.26 9.98 19.83
C LYS A 182 -2.06 11.39 19.25
N PHE A 183 -2.06 11.52 17.93
CA PHE A 183 -1.87 12.80 17.24
C PHE A 183 -3.17 13.36 16.66
N ALA A 184 -4.02 12.51 16.09
CA ALA A 184 -5.20 12.95 15.37
C ALA A 184 -6.24 13.61 16.28
N GLY A 185 -6.41 13.13 17.51
CA GLY A 185 -7.33 13.71 18.48
C GLY A 185 -7.00 15.16 18.81
N GLY A 186 -5.72 15.44 19.15
CA GLY A 186 -5.26 16.79 19.47
C GLY A 186 -5.38 17.75 18.28
N ILE A 187 -5.03 17.31 17.08
CA ILE A 187 -5.18 18.12 15.86
C ILE A 187 -6.67 18.42 15.58
N GLN A 188 -7.54 17.44 15.81
CA GLN A 188 -8.99 17.63 15.62
C GLN A 188 -9.57 18.67 16.60
N GLU A 189 -9.14 18.66 17.85
CA GLU A 189 -9.58 19.63 18.86
C GLU A 189 -9.18 21.07 18.52
N GLU A 190 -8.09 21.28 17.77
CA GLU A 190 -7.67 22.59 17.26
C GLU A 190 -8.56 23.10 16.09
N ILE A 191 -9.21 22.18 15.37
CA ILE A 191 -9.98 22.50 14.15
C ILE A 191 -11.49 22.53 14.44
N SER A 192 -11.96 21.70 15.36
CA SER A 192 -13.39 21.45 15.59
C SER A 192 -13.65 21.11 17.06
N THR A 193 -14.89 21.28 17.51
CA THR A 193 -15.36 20.83 18.83
C THR A 193 -15.71 19.35 18.87
N GLU A 194 -15.63 18.66 17.74
CA GLU A 194 -15.94 17.24 17.64
C GLU A 194 -14.76 16.38 18.07
N LYS A 195 -15.04 15.31 18.79
CA LYS A 195 -13.99 14.32 19.16
C LYS A 195 -13.79 13.31 18.04
N LEU A 196 -12.54 13.11 17.66
CA LEU A 196 -12.13 12.07 16.72
C LEU A 196 -11.55 10.88 17.48
N VAL A 197 -12.11 9.70 17.23
CA VAL A 197 -11.56 8.41 17.70
C VAL A 197 -11.45 7.48 16.51
N LEU A 198 -10.28 6.86 16.36
CA LEU A 198 -10.00 5.87 15.33
C LEU A 198 -9.92 4.51 15.98
N GLU A 199 -10.68 3.55 15.46
CA GLU A 199 -10.68 2.17 15.93
C GLU A 199 -10.24 1.22 14.82
N TYR A 200 -9.39 0.26 15.18
CA TYR A 200 -9.04 -0.82 14.27
C TYR A 200 -10.09 -1.93 14.37
N ALA A 201 -10.84 -2.14 13.28
CA ALA A 201 -11.81 -3.20 13.15
C ALA A 201 -11.25 -4.31 12.23
N PRO A 202 -10.65 -5.38 12.77
CA PRO A 202 -10.18 -6.50 11.98
C PRO A 202 -11.37 -7.26 11.34
N SER A 203 -11.14 -7.87 10.18
CA SER A 203 -12.16 -8.69 9.50
C SER A 203 -12.52 -9.96 10.29
N ILE A 204 -11.58 -10.45 11.10
CA ILE A 204 -11.75 -11.60 11.99
C ILE A 204 -12.05 -11.05 13.36
N LYS A 205 -13.25 -11.33 13.85
CA LYS A 205 -13.77 -10.79 15.12
C LYS A 205 -13.24 -11.49 16.37
N ASN A 206 -12.34 -12.46 16.25
CA ASN A 206 -11.72 -13.10 17.40
C ASN A 206 -10.83 -12.10 18.13
N GLN A 207 -10.94 -12.07 19.45
CA GLN A 207 -10.18 -11.16 20.33
C GLN A 207 -8.66 -11.39 20.25
N ASP A 208 -8.27 -12.61 19.86
CA ASP A 208 -6.89 -12.99 19.61
C ASP A 208 -6.59 -12.89 18.11
N MET A 209 -5.72 -11.93 17.75
CA MET A 209 -5.22 -11.75 16.38
C MET A 209 -4.00 -12.65 16.11
N SER A 210 -3.92 -13.81 16.78
CA SER A 210 -2.83 -14.75 16.63
C SER A 210 -2.86 -15.45 15.27
N GLU A 211 -1.72 -16.02 14.91
CA GLU A 211 -1.57 -16.82 13.71
C GLU A 211 -2.48 -18.06 13.78
N GLU A 212 -2.54 -18.70 14.94
CA GLU A 212 -3.33 -19.91 15.20
C GLU A 212 -4.82 -19.65 14.98
N SER A 213 -5.37 -18.63 15.64
CA SER A 213 -6.78 -18.25 15.47
C SER A 213 -7.12 -17.88 14.04
N PHE A 214 -6.19 -17.25 13.32
CA PHE A 214 -6.41 -16.92 11.93
C PHE A 214 -6.37 -18.16 11.03
N PHE A 215 -5.47 -19.10 11.32
CA PHE A 215 -5.40 -20.35 10.58
C PHE A 215 -6.68 -21.18 10.76
N GLU A 216 -7.14 -21.36 11.99
CA GLU A 216 -8.40 -22.05 12.31
C GLU A 216 -9.58 -21.41 11.56
N TYR A 217 -9.68 -20.08 11.61
CA TYR A 217 -10.73 -19.35 10.89
C TYR A 217 -10.70 -19.63 9.38
N LEU A 218 -9.50 -19.70 8.77
CA LEU A 218 -9.35 -19.96 7.34
C LEU A 218 -9.65 -21.41 6.95
N GLU A 219 -9.46 -22.37 7.86
CA GLU A 219 -9.82 -23.78 7.64
C GLU A 219 -11.34 -23.98 7.74
N GLU A 220 -12.01 -23.32 8.68
CA GLU A 220 -13.46 -23.40 8.89
C GLU A 220 -14.27 -22.74 7.77
N HIS A 221 -13.70 -21.73 7.09
CA HIS A 221 -14.39 -20.91 6.08
C HIS A 221 -13.80 -21.10 4.67
N GLN A 222 -13.53 -22.32 4.27
CA GLN A 222 -13.02 -22.66 2.92
C GLN A 222 -14.09 -22.62 1.82
#